data_080addbb632cf90bbf5f0b384220feac
#
_entry.id   080addbb632cf90bbf5f0b384220feac
#
_cell.length_a   1.000
_cell.length_b   1.000
_cell.length_c   1.000
_cell.angle_alpha   90.00
_cell.angle_beta   90.00
_cell.angle_gamma   90.00
#
_symmetry.space_group_name_H-M   'P 1'
#
loop_
_entity.id
_entity.type
_entity.pdbx_description
1 polymer ?
#
loop_
_entity_poly.entity_id
_entity_poly.type
_entity_poly.pdbx_seq_one_letter_code
_entity_poly.pdbx_strand_id
1 'polypeptide(L)'
;MNSISVAGFIKRMALRFFNTYSRELEEFEPRDPAARPIRIYTCGPTVYSRAHIGNFRAYIFEDLLQRHLELRGYNVHRVMNITDVDGKTIRGAREAKVPLGKFTEQFKRAFFEDAETLRIKLADEFPAATDQRYIDRMIEMIGALVARGLAYQAEDKSVYFRINKFPGYGRLAHFDLTQLQSTGRVKHDEYDKEHIGDFALWKAWDEEDGDVKWDSPWGPGRPGWHIECSAMATALLGDQIDIHCGGVDNIFPHHEAEIAQSEGVTGKKFVRYWLHCAHLLVDGQKMAKSLGNFYTVPDVLAKGYTGRELRYALLRVHYRVPLNFTWDGMGEARESLGRIDEWLGRLREVAEKENPQRPTSNAQRSIQPDFENALDDDLNISAALGFLFESIRETNRAMDENKLDAASAKPWLDWWKRINTVLDLEAEVEIMIPTEVAQLAQERENARREKNWKLSDELREQMSAIGWQVRDTKDGPKLTRRANSG
;
A
#
# COMPACT_ATOMS: atom_id res chain seq x y z
N MET A 1 -46.11 -25.44 -11.70
CA MET A 1 -45.16 -25.17 -12.81
C MET A 1 -43.97 -24.49 -12.18
N ASN A 2 -42.93 -25.27 -11.93
CA ASN A 2 -41.72 -24.85 -11.24
C ASN A 2 -40.78 -24.17 -12.24
N SER A 3 -40.53 -22.89 -12.09
CA SER A 3 -39.45 -22.20 -12.79
C SER A 3 -38.14 -22.51 -12.08
N ILE A 4 -37.36 -23.44 -12.64
CA ILE A 4 -36.00 -23.72 -12.23
C ILE A 4 -35.14 -22.59 -12.78
N SER A 5 -34.72 -21.71 -11.89
CA SER A 5 -33.65 -20.73 -12.18
C SER A 5 -32.32 -21.50 -12.26
N VAL A 6 -31.82 -21.73 -13.47
CA VAL A 6 -30.47 -22.26 -13.71
C VAL A 6 -29.50 -21.08 -13.68
N ALA A 7 -29.26 -20.54 -12.50
CA ALA A 7 -28.06 -19.78 -12.24
C ALA A 7 -26.95 -20.80 -11.98
N GLY A 8 -26.14 -21.09 -13.01
CA GLY A 8 -24.96 -21.92 -12.85
C GLY A 8 -24.06 -21.29 -11.79
N PHE A 9 -23.98 -21.93 -10.62
CA PHE A 9 -23.00 -21.61 -9.59
C PHE A 9 -21.60 -21.89 -10.17
N ILE A 10 -20.98 -20.87 -10.75
CA ILE A 10 -19.54 -20.92 -11.00
C ILE A 10 -18.90 -20.99 -9.62
N LYS A 11 -18.33 -22.15 -9.28
CA LYS A 11 -17.70 -22.39 -7.98
C LYS A 11 -16.46 -21.49 -7.89
N ARG A 12 -16.58 -20.36 -7.19
CA ARG A 12 -15.43 -19.49 -6.90
C ARG A 12 -14.45 -20.27 -6.03
N MET A 13 -13.16 -20.05 -6.27
CA MET A 13 -12.11 -20.58 -5.40
C MET A 13 -12.22 -19.96 -4.00
N ALA A 14 -11.84 -20.73 -2.99
CA ALA A 14 -11.65 -20.17 -1.65
C ALA A 14 -10.47 -19.18 -1.69
N LEU A 15 -10.64 -18.04 -1.05
CA LEU A 15 -9.57 -17.06 -0.90
C LEU A 15 -8.50 -17.62 0.03
N ARG A 16 -7.25 -17.65 -0.40
CA ARG A 16 -6.13 -18.21 0.34
C ARG A 16 -4.95 -17.26 0.33
N PHE A 17 -4.19 -17.25 1.42
CA PHE A 17 -2.95 -16.47 1.53
C PHE A 17 -1.82 -17.34 2.10
N PHE A 18 -0.62 -17.14 1.59
CA PHE A 18 0.56 -17.72 2.20
C PHE A 18 0.88 -16.99 3.51
N ASN A 19 0.69 -17.67 4.62
CA ASN A 19 0.98 -17.13 5.93
C ASN A 19 2.45 -17.36 6.29
N THR A 20 3.23 -16.29 6.42
CA THR A 20 4.66 -16.38 6.77
C THR A 20 4.88 -17.08 8.10
N TYR A 21 3.93 -16.97 9.05
CA TYR A 21 4.04 -17.57 10.38
C TYR A 21 4.00 -19.11 10.34
N SER A 22 3.10 -19.69 9.56
CA SER A 22 2.97 -21.14 9.38
C SER A 22 3.84 -21.67 8.23
N ARG A 23 4.21 -20.81 7.27
CA ARG A 23 4.78 -21.17 5.97
C ARG A 23 3.87 -22.01 5.09
N GLU A 24 2.57 -21.88 5.29
CA GLU A 24 1.56 -22.62 4.56
C GLU A 24 0.60 -21.68 3.81
N LEU A 25 -0.01 -22.20 2.74
CA LEU A 25 -1.10 -21.53 2.05
C LEU A 25 -2.40 -21.87 2.79
N GLU A 26 -2.94 -20.87 3.50
CA GLU A 26 -4.11 -21.02 4.36
C GLU A 26 -5.35 -20.39 3.72
N GLU A 27 -6.51 -21.01 3.90
CA GLU A 27 -7.80 -20.40 3.56
C GLU A 27 -8.05 -19.19 4.46
N PHE A 28 -8.47 -18.09 3.83
CA PHE A 28 -8.74 -16.86 4.56
C PHE A 28 -10.09 -16.92 5.26
N GLU A 29 -10.06 -16.84 6.56
CA GLU A 29 -11.22 -16.70 7.42
C GLU A 29 -11.05 -15.47 8.30
N PRO A 30 -11.97 -14.47 8.20
CA PRO A 30 -11.97 -13.34 9.11
C PRO A 30 -12.08 -13.79 10.57
N ARG A 31 -11.44 -13.06 11.48
CA ARG A 31 -11.57 -13.33 12.92
C ARG A 31 -13.00 -13.13 13.43
N ASP A 32 -13.70 -12.19 12.84
CA ASP A 32 -15.08 -11.89 13.17
C ASP A 32 -15.96 -11.94 11.91
N PRO A 33 -16.56 -13.09 11.61
CA PRO A 33 -17.43 -13.23 10.46
C PRO A 33 -18.71 -12.37 10.54
N ALA A 34 -19.06 -11.84 11.72
CA ALA A 34 -20.31 -11.14 11.98
C ALA A 34 -20.30 -9.65 11.62
N ALA A 35 -19.64 -9.26 10.52
CA ALA A 35 -19.73 -7.93 9.90
C ALA A 35 -18.86 -6.82 10.49
N ARG A 36 -17.80 -7.11 11.20
CA ARG A 36 -16.74 -6.14 11.46
C ARG A 36 -15.78 -6.05 10.27
N PRO A 37 -15.16 -4.87 10.03
CA PRO A 37 -14.17 -4.77 8.96
C PRO A 37 -12.99 -5.71 9.21
N ILE A 38 -12.42 -6.26 8.12
CA ILE A 38 -11.11 -6.93 8.14
C ILE A 38 -10.09 -5.91 8.59
N ARG A 39 -9.38 -6.20 9.67
CA ARG A 39 -8.39 -5.31 10.28
C ARG A 39 -7.02 -5.61 9.72
N ILE A 40 -6.46 -4.65 9.00
CA ILE A 40 -5.16 -4.77 8.37
C ILE A 40 -4.23 -3.71 8.95
N TYR A 41 -3.07 -4.13 9.43
CA TYR A 41 -1.98 -3.22 9.76
C TYR A 41 -0.84 -3.38 8.76
N THR A 42 -0.28 -2.27 8.30
CA THR A 42 0.83 -2.25 7.35
C THR A 42 1.93 -1.32 7.85
N CYS A 43 3.18 -1.78 7.77
CA CYS A 43 4.32 -0.95 8.13
C CYS A 43 4.54 0.13 7.09
N GLY A 44 4.37 1.39 7.51
CA GLY A 44 4.54 2.55 6.67
C GLY A 44 5.97 3.07 6.59
N PRO A 45 6.19 4.26 6.00
CA PRO A 45 7.51 4.81 5.79
C PRO A 45 8.13 5.37 7.08
N THR A 46 9.45 5.20 7.21
CA THR A 46 10.27 6.04 8.10
C THR A 46 10.65 7.30 7.33
N VAL A 47 10.14 8.46 7.79
CA VAL A 47 10.17 9.71 7.02
C VAL A 47 11.44 10.55 7.25
N TYR A 48 12.62 9.93 7.04
CA TYR A 48 13.93 10.60 7.06
C TYR A 48 14.44 10.96 5.66
N SER A 49 13.87 10.38 4.63
CA SER A 49 14.16 10.65 3.21
C SER A 49 12.96 10.30 2.35
N ARG A 50 12.95 10.73 1.09
CA ARG A 50 11.91 10.30 0.15
C ARG A 50 11.97 8.79 -0.02
N ALA A 51 10.81 8.14 -0.04
CA ALA A 51 10.68 6.71 -0.25
C ALA A 51 11.16 6.31 -1.65
N HIS A 52 11.82 5.17 -1.76
CA HIS A 52 12.28 4.64 -3.03
C HIS A 52 11.28 3.65 -3.64
N ILE A 53 11.43 3.32 -4.92
CA ILE A 53 10.51 2.42 -5.63
C ILE A 53 10.41 1.02 -4.98
N GLY A 54 11.42 0.59 -4.25
CA GLY A 54 11.37 -0.66 -3.47
C GLY A 54 10.39 -0.62 -2.31
N ASN A 55 10.22 0.54 -1.63
CA ASN A 55 9.17 0.71 -0.63
C ASN A 55 7.80 0.64 -1.30
N PHE A 56 7.64 1.32 -2.44
CA PHE A 56 6.38 1.32 -3.19
C PHE A 56 6.02 -0.06 -3.74
N ARG A 57 6.97 -0.97 -3.94
CA ARG A 57 6.68 -2.37 -4.26
C ARG A 57 5.84 -3.04 -3.16
N ALA A 58 6.17 -2.81 -1.89
CA ALA A 58 5.38 -3.32 -0.77
C ALA A 58 4.01 -2.61 -0.68
N TYR A 59 3.98 -1.29 -0.78
CA TYR A 59 2.72 -0.53 -0.70
C TYR A 59 1.74 -0.84 -1.83
N ILE A 60 2.23 -1.16 -3.04
CA ILE A 60 1.39 -1.64 -4.16
C ILE A 60 0.85 -3.04 -3.91
N PHE A 61 1.63 -3.93 -3.30
CA PHE A 61 1.13 -5.23 -2.85
C PHE A 61 0.01 -5.08 -1.82
N GLU A 62 0.16 -4.20 -0.84
CA GLU A 62 -0.84 -3.92 0.19
C GLU A 62 -2.12 -3.28 -0.40
N ASP A 63 -1.97 -2.43 -1.41
CA ASP A 63 -3.06 -1.87 -2.21
C ASP A 63 -3.81 -2.96 -2.98
N LEU A 64 -3.09 -3.87 -3.63
CA LEU A 64 -3.66 -5.03 -4.32
C LEU A 64 -4.48 -5.91 -3.34
N LEU A 65 -3.92 -6.20 -2.18
CA LEU A 65 -4.59 -6.98 -1.12
C LEU A 65 -5.91 -6.33 -0.70
N GLN A 66 -5.87 -5.05 -0.34
CA GLN A 66 -7.07 -4.32 0.08
C GLN A 66 -8.13 -4.31 -1.03
N ARG A 67 -7.75 -3.92 -2.25
CA ARG A 67 -8.66 -3.85 -3.39
C ARG A 67 -9.26 -5.21 -3.75
N HIS A 68 -8.48 -6.29 -3.63
CA HIS A 68 -9.00 -7.64 -3.88
C HIS A 68 -9.97 -8.09 -2.79
N LEU A 69 -9.69 -7.85 -1.51
CA LEU A 69 -10.63 -8.12 -0.42
C LEU A 69 -11.94 -7.36 -0.61
N GLU A 70 -11.89 -6.09 -1.00
CA GLU A 70 -13.07 -5.28 -1.30
C GLU A 70 -13.84 -5.81 -2.52
N LEU A 71 -13.15 -6.24 -3.60
CA LEU A 71 -13.76 -6.89 -4.74
C LEU A 71 -14.48 -8.20 -4.35
N ARG A 72 -13.95 -8.91 -3.33
CA ARG A 72 -14.58 -10.09 -2.73
C ARG A 72 -15.74 -9.76 -1.80
N GLY A 73 -16.03 -8.47 -1.58
CA GLY A 73 -17.15 -7.98 -0.78
C GLY A 73 -16.85 -7.83 0.71
N TYR A 74 -15.60 -7.93 1.11
CA TYR A 74 -15.21 -7.63 2.48
C TYR A 74 -15.13 -6.12 2.72
N ASN A 75 -15.56 -5.69 3.89
CA ASN A 75 -15.24 -4.36 4.38
C ASN A 75 -13.83 -4.40 5.00
N VAL A 76 -12.97 -3.48 4.65
CA VAL A 76 -11.57 -3.43 5.10
C VAL A 76 -11.35 -2.16 5.92
N HIS A 77 -10.65 -2.27 7.04
CA HIS A 77 -10.09 -1.14 7.79
C HIS A 77 -8.58 -1.33 7.85
N ARG A 78 -7.86 -0.54 7.07
CA ARG A 78 -6.40 -0.57 7.00
C ARG A 78 -5.78 0.61 7.72
N VAL A 79 -4.79 0.33 8.55
CA VAL A 79 -3.97 1.31 9.25
C VAL A 79 -2.53 1.18 8.75
N MET A 80 -1.90 2.31 8.42
CA MET A 80 -0.48 2.39 8.05
C MET A 80 0.21 3.45 8.90
N ASN A 81 1.23 3.08 9.66
CA ASN A 81 1.95 4.03 10.49
C ASN A 81 2.84 4.98 9.68
N ILE A 82 3.17 6.10 10.30
CA ILE A 82 4.27 6.98 9.89
C ILE A 82 5.30 6.99 11.02
N THR A 83 6.49 6.44 10.77
CA THR A 83 7.61 6.53 11.71
C THR A 83 8.32 7.87 11.49
N ASP A 84 7.97 8.84 12.31
CA ASP A 84 8.49 10.22 12.26
C ASP A 84 9.48 10.53 13.40
N VAL A 85 9.80 9.53 14.22
CA VAL A 85 10.86 9.60 15.24
C VAL A 85 11.70 8.32 15.24
N ASP A 86 12.95 8.44 14.88
CA ASP A 86 14.00 7.42 15.04
C ASP A 86 15.39 8.10 14.99
N GLY A 87 16.46 7.33 15.17
CA GLY A 87 17.82 7.89 15.11
C GLY A 87 18.18 8.55 13.77
N LYS A 88 17.57 8.10 12.65
CA LYS A 88 17.82 8.70 11.31
C LYS A 88 17.07 10.00 11.13
N THR A 89 15.81 10.08 11.58
CA THR A 89 15.01 11.30 11.50
C THR A 89 15.59 12.39 12.39
N ILE A 90 16.02 12.05 13.60
CA ILE A 90 16.66 12.99 14.55
C ILE A 90 17.97 13.51 13.97
N ARG A 91 18.85 12.62 13.49
CA ARG A 91 20.13 13.00 12.86
C ARG A 91 19.90 13.91 11.65
N GLY A 92 18.94 13.55 10.77
CA GLY A 92 18.61 14.36 9.60
C GLY A 92 18.07 15.75 9.97
N ALA A 93 17.24 15.86 11.01
CA ALA A 93 16.72 17.14 11.50
C ALA A 93 17.85 18.02 12.06
N ARG A 94 18.79 17.42 12.81
CA ARG A 94 19.99 18.12 13.34
C ARG A 94 20.91 18.61 12.22
N GLU A 95 21.21 17.77 11.24
CA GLU A 95 22.03 18.13 10.07
C GLU A 95 21.39 19.25 9.26
N ALA A 96 20.06 19.19 9.08
CA ALA A 96 19.28 20.23 8.41
C ALA A 96 19.06 21.49 9.27
N LYS A 97 19.39 21.45 10.58
CA LYS A 97 19.19 22.54 11.55
C LYS A 97 17.74 23.03 11.63
N VAL A 98 16.79 22.10 11.60
CA VAL A 98 15.34 22.36 11.73
C VAL A 98 14.72 21.45 12.78
N PRO A 99 13.57 21.85 13.38
CA PRO A 99 12.82 20.98 14.29
C PRO A 99 12.42 19.67 13.62
N LEU A 100 12.37 18.55 14.39
CA LEU A 100 12.06 17.21 13.89
C LEU A 100 10.76 17.19 13.06
N GLY A 101 9.67 17.76 13.59
CA GLY A 101 8.38 17.77 12.87
C GLY A 101 8.44 18.51 11.52
N LYS A 102 9.24 19.60 11.41
CA LYS A 102 9.44 20.29 10.14
C LYS A 102 10.28 19.46 9.15
N PHE A 103 11.26 18.73 9.66
CA PHE A 103 12.09 17.84 8.85
C PHE A 103 11.28 16.66 8.29
N THR A 104 10.49 16.00 9.13
CA THR A 104 9.72 14.81 8.74
C THR A 104 8.53 15.13 7.86
N GLU A 105 7.87 16.28 8.07
CA GLU A 105 6.69 16.69 7.31
C GLU A 105 6.92 16.78 5.80
N GLN A 106 8.11 17.21 5.35
CA GLN A 106 8.43 17.26 3.92
C GLN A 106 8.42 15.86 3.28
N PHE A 107 8.93 14.84 3.99
CA PHE A 107 9.00 13.47 3.47
C PHE A 107 7.66 12.75 3.62
N LYS A 108 6.89 13.06 4.66
CA LYS A 108 5.52 12.61 4.78
C LYS A 108 4.67 13.11 3.62
N ARG A 109 4.77 14.39 3.27
CA ARG A 109 4.09 14.96 2.10
C ARG A 109 4.54 14.29 0.81
N ALA A 110 5.86 14.12 0.62
CA ALA A 110 6.40 13.45 -0.55
C ALA A 110 5.91 12.00 -0.69
N PHE A 111 5.71 11.29 0.43
CA PHE A 111 5.13 9.94 0.42
C PHE A 111 3.70 9.95 -0.12
N PHE A 112 2.84 10.87 0.32
CA PHE A 112 1.47 10.96 -0.18
C PHE A 112 1.39 11.40 -1.65
N GLU A 113 2.25 12.35 -2.08
CA GLU A 113 2.38 12.76 -3.47
C GLU A 113 2.77 11.56 -4.38
N ASP A 114 3.74 10.76 -3.95
CA ASP A 114 4.17 9.57 -4.66
C ASP A 114 3.10 8.47 -4.66
N ALA A 115 2.39 8.27 -3.55
CA ALA A 115 1.29 7.32 -3.45
C ALA A 115 0.12 7.70 -4.39
N GLU A 116 -0.24 8.99 -4.46
CA GLU A 116 -1.23 9.50 -5.43
C GLU A 116 -0.78 9.26 -6.88
N THR A 117 0.49 9.57 -7.18
CA THR A 117 1.09 9.35 -8.51
C THR A 117 1.00 7.89 -8.94
N LEU A 118 1.19 6.96 -8.00
CA LEU A 118 1.10 5.52 -8.21
C LEU A 118 -0.32 4.97 -8.06
N ARG A 119 -1.33 5.82 -7.84
CA ARG A 119 -2.74 5.45 -7.64
C ARG A 119 -2.93 4.43 -6.51
N ILE A 120 -2.12 4.53 -5.46
CA ILE A 120 -2.26 3.69 -4.28
C ILE A 120 -3.47 4.16 -3.50
N LYS A 121 -4.40 3.26 -3.22
CA LYS A 121 -5.50 3.53 -2.30
C LYS A 121 -4.91 3.76 -0.91
N LEU A 122 -5.17 4.93 -0.34
CA LEU A 122 -4.67 5.26 0.98
C LEU A 122 -5.31 4.37 2.06
N ALA A 123 -4.59 4.12 3.15
CA ALA A 123 -5.15 3.50 4.34
C ALA A 123 -6.19 4.43 5.00
N ASP A 124 -7.05 3.86 5.83
CA ASP A 124 -8.09 4.64 6.52
C ASP A 124 -7.50 5.57 7.58
N GLU A 125 -6.37 5.15 8.19
CA GLU A 125 -5.65 5.93 9.19
C GLU A 125 -4.13 5.86 9.01
N PHE A 126 -3.48 6.99 9.32
CA PHE A 126 -2.02 7.13 9.29
C PHE A 126 -1.51 7.68 10.64
N PRO A 127 -1.44 6.83 11.69
CA PRO A 127 -0.89 7.24 12.98
C PRO A 127 0.59 7.60 12.85
N ALA A 128 0.99 8.71 13.50
CA ALA A 128 2.39 9.12 13.60
C ALA A 128 2.96 8.73 14.98
N ALA A 129 4.21 8.25 14.99
CA ALA A 129 4.85 7.78 16.23
C ALA A 129 5.02 8.89 17.28
N THR A 130 5.15 10.16 16.85
CA THR A 130 5.27 11.33 17.76
C THR A 130 3.96 11.82 18.35
N ASP A 131 2.79 11.31 17.92
CA ASP A 131 1.50 11.69 18.51
C ASP A 131 1.45 11.23 19.97
N GLN A 132 1.19 12.17 20.90
CA GLN A 132 1.24 11.94 22.34
C GLN A 132 0.38 10.77 22.80
N ARG A 133 -0.79 10.55 22.21
CA ARG A 133 -1.66 9.41 22.55
C ARG A 133 -0.98 8.05 22.30
N TYR A 134 -0.11 7.95 21.29
CA TYR A 134 0.63 6.72 21.01
C TYR A 134 1.89 6.62 21.86
N ILE A 135 2.55 7.74 22.17
CA ILE A 135 3.62 7.77 23.18
C ILE A 135 3.10 7.27 24.52
N ASP A 136 1.94 7.75 24.97
CA ASP A 136 1.31 7.30 26.22
C ASP A 136 1.00 5.78 26.16
N ARG A 137 0.48 5.31 25.03
CA ARG A 137 0.20 3.90 24.82
C ARG A 137 1.46 3.04 24.82
N MET A 138 2.55 3.50 24.19
CA MET A 138 3.86 2.83 24.25
C MET A 138 4.36 2.71 25.66
N ILE A 139 4.30 3.80 26.45
CA ILE A 139 4.71 3.80 27.87
C ILE A 139 3.87 2.81 28.69
N GLU A 140 2.54 2.79 28.47
CA GLU A 140 1.63 1.83 29.14
C GLU A 140 2.03 0.40 28.81
N MET A 141 2.24 0.07 27.52
CA MET A 141 2.64 -1.28 27.08
C MET A 141 3.99 -1.70 27.67
N ILE A 142 4.97 -0.82 27.65
CA ILE A 142 6.30 -1.06 28.23
C ILE A 142 6.17 -1.31 29.73
N GLY A 143 5.37 -0.52 30.45
CA GLY A 143 5.10 -0.71 31.88
C GLY A 143 4.49 -2.10 32.17
N ALA A 144 3.55 -2.53 31.33
CA ALA A 144 2.96 -3.88 31.45
C ALA A 144 3.99 -4.99 31.19
N LEU A 145 4.91 -4.82 30.22
CA LEU A 145 5.99 -5.79 29.96
C LEU A 145 6.98 -5.85 31.13
N VAL A 146 7.34 -4.72 31.72
CA VAL A 146 8.20 -4.65 32.91
C VAL A 146 7.54 -5.36 34.10
N ALA A 147 6.26 -5.08 34.37
CA ALA A 147 5.50 -5.71 35.44
C ALA A 147 5.41 -7.23 35.29
N ARG A 148 5.43 -7.74 34.07
CA ARG A 148 5.44 -9.19 33.74
C ARG A 148 6.84 -9.82 33.72
N GLY A 149 7.90 -9.04 33.94
CA GLY A 149 9.28 -9.50 33.89
C GLY A 149 9.82 -9.79 32.49
N LEU A 150 9.08 -9.37 31.43
CA LEU A 150 9.47 -9.49 30.03
C LEU A 150 10.37 -8.33 29.56
N ALA A 151 10.44 -7.26 30.34
CA ALA A 151 11.32 -6.13 30.08
C ALA A 151 12.04 -5.68 31.36
N TYR A 152 13.11 -4.90 31.21
CA TYR A 152 13.90 -4.39 32.34
C TYR A 152 14.53 -3.04 31.97
N GLN A 153 14.74 -2.20 32.97
CA GLN A 153 15.56 -1.03 32.83
C GLN A 153 17.04 -1.38 33.05
N ALA A 154 17.91 -1.00 32.11
CA ALA A 154 19.33 -1.22 32.18
C ALA A 154 20.06 -0.04 32.90
N GLU A 155 21.39 -0.15 33.07
CA GLU A 155 22.22 0.88 33.74
C GLU A 155 22.23 2.20 32.99
N ASP A 156 22.14 2.17 31.64
CA ASP A 156 22.00 3.32 30.75
C ASP A 156 20.62 4.01 30.84
N LYS A 157 19.73 3.51 31.73
CA LYS A 157 18.36 3.91 31.93
C LYS A 157 17.40 3.62 30.77
N SER A 158 17.86 3.02 29.69
CA SER A 158 16.99 2.50 28.64
C SER A 158 16.22 1.28 29.11
N VAL A 159 15.10 0.99 28.48
CA VAL A 159 14.31 -0.22 28.77
C VAL A 159 14.41 -1.18 27.61
N TYR A 160 14.76 -2.42 27.90
CA TYR A 160 14.96 -3.48 26.91
C TYR A 160 13.98 -4.63 27.12
N PHE A 161 13.57 -5.26 26.02
CA PHE A 161 12.78 -6.49 26.04
C PHE A 161 13.71 -7.71 26.19
N ARG A 162 13.36 -8.63 27.09
CA ARG A 162 14.08 -9.88 27.32
C ARG A 162 13.61 -10.99 26.39
N ILE A 163 14.28 -11.17 25.26
CA ILE A 163 13.85 -12.16 24.26
C ILE A 163 13.85 -13.60 24.81
N ASN A 164 14.75 -13.93 25.73
CA ASN A 164 14.84 -15.27 26.35
C ASN A 164 13.72 -15.58 27.34
N LYS A 165 12.91 -14.59 27.73
CA LYS A 165 11.72 -14.76 28.59
C LYS A 165 10.44 -14.92 27.81
N PHE A 166 10.46 -14.71 26.48
CA PHE A 166 9.30 -14.90 25.62
C PHE A 166 9.44 -16.21 24.81
N PRO A 167 8.71 -17.29 25.18
CA PRO A 167 8.94 -18.65 24.62
C PRO A 167 8.64 -18.79 23.13
N GLY A 168 8.03 -17.79 22.53
CA GLY A 168 7.67 -17.77 21.10
C GLY A 168 8.61 -16.99 20.22
N TYR A 169 9.65 -16.35 20.76
CA TYR A 169 10.54 -15.50 19.96
C TYR A 169 11.31 -16.30 18.91
N GLY A 170 11.29 -15.83 17.67
CA GLY A 170 11.90 -16.50 16.52
C GLY A 170 10.94 -17.34 15.68
N ARG A 171 9.67 -17.48 16.07
CA ARG A 171 8.69 -18.31 15.34
C ARG A 171 8.32 -17.78 13.98
N LEU A 172 8.14 -16.47 13.84
CA LEU A 172 7.82 -15.85 12.54
C LEU A 172 9.01 -15.95 11.59
N ALA A 173 10.21 -15.67 12.11
CA ALA A 173 11.45 -15.71 11.35
C ALA A 173 11.99 -17.13 11.15
N HIS A 174 11.42 -18.13 11.84
CA HIS A 174 11.78 -19.55 11.79
C HIS A 174 13.25 -19.82 12.12
N PHE A 175 13.74 -19.22 13.19
CA PHE A 175 15.05 -19.53 13.73
C PHE A 175 14.99 -19.86 15.23
N ASP A 176 16.02 -20.57 15.71
CA ASP A 176 16.23 -20.81 17.13
C ASP A 176 17.11 -19.69 17.74
N LEU A 177 16.81 -19.27 18.97
CA LEU A 177 17.58 -18.27 19.70
C LEU A 177 19.08 -18.63 19.83
N THR A 178 19.42 -19.91 19.85
CA THR A 178 20.81 -20.39 19.87
C THR A 178 21.59 -19.98 18.59
N GLN A 179 20.90 -19.84 17.47
CA GLN A 179 21.49 -19.41 16.21
C GLN A 179 21.78 -17.89 16.17
N LEU A 180 21.02 -17.08 16.93
CA LEU A 180 21.26 -15.63 17.05
C LEU A 180 22.61 -15.34 17.69
N GLN A 181 22.97 -16.10 18.71
CA GLN A 181 24.24 -15.94 19.43
C GLN A 181 25.46 -16.28 18.57
N SER A 182 25.31 -17.19 17.61
CA SER A 182 26.39 -17.70 16.77
C SER A 182 26.65 -16.88 15.49
N THR A 183 25.64 -16.19 14.96
CA THR A 183 25.70 -15.59 13.61
C THR A 183 26.04 -14.11 13.56
N GLY A 184 26.10 -13.40 14.70
CA GLY A 184 26.37 -11.95 14.75
C GLY A 184 25.37 -11.11 13.93
N ARG A 185 24.22 -11.66 13.53
CA ARG A 185 23.20 -11.02 12.66
C ARG A 185 22.45 -9.86 13.31
N VAL A 186 22.70 -9.58 14.59
CA VAL A 186 22.05 -8.50 15.35
C VAL A 186 22.79 -7.16 15.20
N LYS A 187 23.28 -6.84 13.99
CA LYS A 187 24.04 -5.59 13.73
C LYS A 187 23.17 -4.40 13.32
N HIS A 188 21.84 -4.48 13.42
CA HIS A 188 20.98 -3.41 12.89
C HIS A 188 20.54 -2.34 13.90
N ASP A 189 20.68 -2.58 15.19
CA ASP A 189 20.46 -1.56 16.19
C ASP A 189 21.82 -1.07 16.71
N GLU A 190 22.08 0.23 16.56
CA GLU A 190 23.30 0.92 17.07
C GLU A 190 23.25 1.05 18.60
N TYR A 191 23.13 -0.08 19.34
CA TYR A 191 23.08 -0.06 20.80
C TYR A 191 24.28 -0.75 21.42
N ASP A 192 24.81 -0.18 22.49
CA ASP A 192 25.73 -0.85 23.39
C ASP A 192 25.02 -2.04 24.07
N LYS A 193 25.46 -3.26 23.75
CA LYS A 193 24.76 -4.49 24.10
C LYS A 193 25.47 -5.18 25.25
N GLU A 194 24.89 -5.14 26.43
CA GLU A 194 25.24 -6.09 27.49
C GLU A 194 24.64 -7.47 27.25
N HIS A 195 23.49 -7.55 26.55
CA HIS A 195 22.81 -8.80 26.19
C HIS A 195 22.59 -8.91 24.68
N ILE A 196 23.33 -9.80 24.05
CA ILE A 196 23.20 -10.10 22.62
C ILE A 196 21.76 -10.60 22.37
N GLY A 197 20.94 -9.78 21.72
CA GLY A 197 19.61 -10.13 21.29
C GLY A 197 18.46 -9.31 21.86
N ASP A 198 18.56 -8.78 23.08
CA ASP A 198 17.54 -7.90 23.65
C ASP A 198 17.43 -6.62 22.84
N PHE A 199 16.21 -6.11 22.63
CA PHE A 199 15.96 -4.93 21.84
C PHE A 199 15.32 -3.80 22.67
N ALA A 200 15.62 -2.55 22.29
CA ALA A 200 15.15 -1.39 23.02
C ALA A 200 13.64 -1.17 22.85
N LEU A 201 12.96 -0.97 23.96
CA LEU A 201 11.55 -0.53 24.04
C LEU A 201 11.46 0.96 24.29
N TRP A 202 12.37 1.49 25.14
CA TRP A 202 12.50 2.90 25.46
C TRP A 202 13.99 3.26 25.49
N LYS A 203 14.42 4.23 24.70
CA LYS A 203 15.76 4.74 24.73
C LYS A 203 15.84 5.92 25.69
N ALA A 204 16.74 5.85 26.66
CA ALA A 204 17.06 6.99 27.49
C ALA A 204 17.58 8.14 26.61
N TRP A 205 17.17 9.35 26.95
CA TRP A 205 17.61 10.54 26.26
C TRP A 205 19.13 10.74 26.39
N ASP A 206 19.76 11.12 25.31
CA ASP A 206 21.14 11.56 25.26
C ASP A 206 21.27 12.92 24.50
N GLU A 207 22.47 13.51 24.50
CA GLU A 207 22.71 14.79 23.83
C GLU A 207 22.50 14.75 22.32
N GLU A 208 22.56 13.57 21.70
CA GLU A 208 22.34 13.40 20.28
C GLU A 208 20.86 13.52 19.92
N ASP A 209 19.96 13.21 20.83
CA ASP A 209 18.50 13.36 20.66
C ASP A 209 18.05 14.84 20.71
N GLY A 210 18.88 15.76 21.26
CA GLY A 210 18.58 17.20 21.34
C GLY A 210 17.30 17.48 22.12
N ASP A 211 16.33 18.15 21.48
CA ASP A 211 15.05 18.46 22.10
C ASP A 211 14.00 17.33 21.96
N VAL A 212 14.34 16.23 21.29
CA VAL A 212 13.43 15.13 21.02
C VAL A 212 13.40 14.16 22.20
N LYS A 213 12.44 14.35 23.10
CA LYS A 213 12.24 13.49 24.27
C LYS A 213 10.83 13.61 24.81
N TRP A 214 10.41 12.56 25.49
CA TRP A 214 9.18 12.50 26.26
C TRP A 214 9.49 12.02 27.68
N ASP A 215 8.68 12.45 28.63
CA ASP A 215 8.77 11.97 30.00
C ASP A 215 8.21 10.55 30.11
N SER A 216 8.87 9.71 30.89
CA SER A 216 8.43 8.36 31.19
C SER A 216 8.77 7.96 32.63
N PRO A 217 8.19 6.86 33.17
CA PRO A 217 8.57 6.33 34.47
C PRO A 217 10.06 5.95 34.61
N TRP A 218 10.74 5.76 33.48
CA TRP A 218 12.16 5.37 33.43
C TRP A 218 13.10 6.58 33.24
N GLY A 219 12.54 7.74 33.07
CA GLY A 219 13.24 8.99 32.77
C GLY A 219 12.91 9.52 31.37
N PRO A 220 13.43 10.72 31.02
CA PRO A 220 13.26 11.29 29.70
C PRO A 220 13.90 10.39 28.64
N GLY A 221 13.23 10.29 27.49
CA GLY A 221 13.71 9.43 26.40
C GLY A 221 12.72 9.41 25.23
N ARG A 222 12.86 8.38 24.40
CA ARG A 222 12.00 8.15 23.24
C ARG A 222 11.70 6.66 23.02
N PRO A 223 10.63 6.31 22.27
CA PRO A 223 10.34 4.92 21.98
C PRO A 223 11.44 4.25 21.16
N GLY A 224 11.60 2.95 21.35
CA GLY A 224 12.27 2.07 20.41
C GLY A 224 11.43 1.86 19.16
N TRP A 225 12.06 1.58 18.04
CA TRP A 225 11.37 1.45 16.75
C TRP A 225 10.26 0.39 16.70
N HIS A 226 10.43 -0.72 17.42
CA HIS A 226 9.47 -1.84 17.33
C HIS A 226 8.19 -1.64 18.13
N ILE A 227 8.23 -0.87 19.24
CA ILE A 227 7.06 -0.65 20.08
C ILE A 227 6.03 0.30 19.43
N GLU A 228 6.48 1.12 18.48
CA GLU A 228 5.61 2.06 17.77
C GLU A 228 4.46 1.34 17.09
N CYS A 229 4.78 0.37 16.23
CA CYS A 229 3.77 -0.41 15.48
C CYS A 229 2.87 -1.23 16.41
N SER A 230 3.43 -1.88 17.43
CA SER A 230 2.65 -2.62 18.42
C SER A 230 1.63 -1.75 19.14
N ALA A 231 2.03 -0.55 19.55
CA ALA A 231 1.16 0.39 20.25
C ALA A 231 0.08 0.96 19.33
N MET A 232 0.45 1.41 18.14
CA MET A 232 -0.49 1.98 17.18
C MET A 232 -1.49 0.94 16.66
N ALA A 233 -1.02 -0.26 16.31
CA ALA A 233 -1.88 -1.36 15.86
C ALA A 233 -2.89 -1.77 16.94
N THR A 234 -2.43 -1.98 18.18
CA THR A 234 -3.33 -2.39 19.27
C THR A 234 -4.29 -1.28 19.68
N ALA A 235 -3.88 -0.01 19.60
CA ALA A 235 -4.75 1.13 19.93
C ALA A 235 -5.89 1.31 18.91
N LEU A 236 -5.62 1.12 17.63
CA LEU A 236 -6.58 1.39 16.54
C LEU A 236 -7.37 0.15 16.11
N LEU A 237 -6.73 -1.01 16.08
CA LEU A 237 -7.31 -2.24 15.58
C LEU A 237 -7.64 -3.26 16.69
N GLY A 238 -7.19 -2.99 17.93
CA GLY A 238 -7.40 -3.87 19.09
C GLY A 238 -6.32 -4.95 19.21
N ASP A 239 -6.42 -5.76 20.28
CA ASP A 239 -5.40 -6.74 20.69
C ASP A 239 -5.10 -7.82 19.64
N GLN A 240 -6.00 -8.05 18.71
CA GLN A 240 -5.92 -9.11 17.72
C GLN A 240 -6.40 -8.59 16.37
N ILE A 241 -5.56 -8.70 15.35
CA ILE A 241 -5.83 -8.25 13.99
C ILE A 241 -5.89 -9.40 12.99
N ASP A 242 -6.52 -9.19 11.84
CA ASP A 242 -6.67 -10.23 10.84
C ASP A 242 -5.37 -10.41 10.04
N ILE A 243 -4.84 -9.32 9.47
CA ILE A 243 -3.69 -9.35 8.58
C ILE A 243 -2.67 -8.28 9.01
N HIS A 244 -1.39 -8.65 8.98
CA HIS A 244 -0.27 -7.71 9.09
C HIS A 244 0.66 -7.87 7.89
N CYS A 245 1.02 -6.77 7.24
CA CYS A 245 1.86 -6.77 6.05
C CYS A 245 3.14 -5.93 6.23
N GLY A 246 4.14 -6.27 5.41
CA GLY A 246 5.39 -5.50 5.28
C GLY A 246 6.31 -6.10 4.23
N GLY A 247 7.54 -5.61 4.13
CA GLY A 247 8.61 -6.24 3.38
C GLY A 247 9.16 -7.48 4.08
N VAL A 248 9.83 -8.36 3.35
CA VAL A 248 10.51 -9.53 3.98
C VAL A 248 11.62 -9.14 4.96
N ASP A 249 12.14 -7.93 4.87
CA ASP A 249 13.10 -7.34 5.81
C ASP A 249 12.44 -6.96 7.15
N ASN A 250 11.13 -6.78 7.19
CA ASN A 250 10.39 -6.56 8.42
C ASN A 250 10.18 -7.85 9.22
N ILE A 251 10.26 -9.04 8.63
CA ILE A 251 10.06 -10.31 9.32
C ILE A 251 10.92 -10.36 10.59
N PHE A 252 12.21 -10.02 10.42
CA PHE A 252 13.16 -9.95 11.52
C PHE A 252 14.07 -8.73 11.39
N PRO A 253 14.26 -7.95 12.46
CA PRO A 253 13.74 -8.18 13.82
C PRO A 253 12.34 -7.62 14.08
N HIS A 254 11.78 -6.77 13.19
CA HIS A 254 10.68 -5.86 13.49
C HIS A 254 9.37 -6.59 13.86
N HIS A 255 8.81 -7.40 12.96
CA HIS A 255 7.54 -8.11 13.21
C HIS A 255 7.66 -9.19 14.29
N GLU A 256 8.83 -9.83 14.41
CA GLU A 256 9.11 -10.76 15.52
C GLU A 256 9.05 -10.03 16.87
N ALA A 257 9.61 -8.82 16.95
CA ALA A 257 9.54 -7.98 18.13
C ALA A 257 8.11 -7.51 18.42
N GLU A 258 7.32 -7.16 17.39
CA GLU A 258 5.92 -6.79 17.56
C GLU A 258 5.06 -7.93 18.14
N ILE A 259 5.30 -9.17 17.70
CA ILE A 259 4.65 -10.37 18.30
C ILE A 259 4.99 -10.44 19.78
N ALA A 260 6.28 -10.36 20.11
CA ALA A 260 6.74 -10.49 21.48
C ALA A 260 6.16 -9.40 22.39
N GLN A 261 6.08 -8.15 21.90
CA GLN A 261 5.52 -7.02 22.63
C GLN A 261 4.00 -7.18 22.82
N SER A 262 3.27 -7.39 21.73
CA SER A 262 1.81 -7.43 21.75
C SER A 262 1.26 -8.65 22.47
N GLU A 263 1.81 -9.84 22.20
CA GLU A 263 1.43 -11.08 22.88
C GLU A 263 1.95 -11.10 24.34
N GLY A 264 3.11 -10.50 24.58
CA GLY A 264 3.66 -10.31 25.91
C GLY A 264 2.76 -9.46 26.81
N VAL A 265 2.11 -8.41 26.26
CA VAL A 265 1.16 -7.57 26.99
C VAL A 265 -0.21 -8.23 27.12
N THR A 266 -0.73 -8.81 26.06
CA THR A 266 -2.15 -9.24 26.01
C THR A 266 -2.35 -10.71 26.41
N GLY A 267 -1.35 -11.56 26.21
CA GLY A 267 -1.47 -13.01 26.33
C GLY A 267 -2.29 -13.65 25.20
N LYS A 268 -2.61 -12.90 24.13
CA LYS A 268 -3.43 -13.35 23.00
C LYS A 268 -2.57 -13.37 21.74
N LYS A 269 -2.90 -14.26 20.77
CA LYS A 269 -2.27 -14.25 19.45
C LYS A 269 -2.55 -12.91 18.78
N PHE A 270 -1.51 -12.16 18.42
CA PHE A 270 -1.63 -10.79 17.90
C PHE A 270 -2.22 -10.76 16.49
N VAL A 271 -1.62 -11.47 15.54
CA VAL A 271 -1.99 -11.46 14.13
C VAL A 271 -2.39 -12.86 13.66
N ARG A 272 -3.44 -12.94 12.83
CA ARG A 272 -3.85 -14.23 12.23
C ARG A 272 -3.00 -14.57 11.01
N TYR A 273 -2.84 -13.63 10.07
CA TYR A 273 -2.09 -13.84 8.83
C TYR A 273 -0.97 -12.81 8.69
N TRP A 274 0.25 -13.28 8.50
CA TRP A 274 1.43 -12.48 8.22
C TRP A 274 1.80 -12.59 6.75
N LEU A 275 1.74 -11.49 6.01
CA LEU A 275 2.02 -11.44 4.58
C LEU A 275 3.21 -10.53 4.30
N HIS A 276 4.20 -11.04 3.56
CA HIS A 276 5.44 -10.31 3.31
C HIS A 276 5.78 -10.21 1.84
N CYS A 277 6.06 -8.99 1.39
CA CYS A 277 6.47 -8.69 0.02
C CYS A 277 7.98 -8.89 -0.14
N ALA A 278 8.38 -9.63 -1.18
CA ALA A 278 9.78 -9.84 -1.53
C ALA A 278 10.45 -8.54 -2.03
N HIS A 279 11.78 -8.50 -1.92
CA HIS A 279 12.58 -7.35 -2.30
C HIS A 279 12.44 -6.94 -3.76
N LEU A 280 12.63 -5.65 -4.02
CA LEU A 280 12.93 -5.12 -5.34
C LEU A 280 14.44 -5.07 -5.53
N LEU A 281 14.90 -5.64 -6.65
CA LEU A 281 16.27 -5.54 -7.15
C LEU A 281 16.30 -4.53 -8.30
N VAL A 282 17.42 -3.90 -8.53
CA VAL A 282 17.68 -3.07 -9.71
C VAL A 282 18.84 -3.69 -10.48
N ASP A 283 18.60 -4.07 -11.73
CA ASP A 283 19.58 -4.76 -12.56
C ASP A 283 20.23 -5.97 -11.85
N GLY A 284 19.39 -6.76 -11.15
CA GLY A 284 19.79 -7.96 -10.42
C GLY A 284 20.50 -7.70 -9.08
N GLN A 285 20.68 -6.45 -8.68
CA GLN A 285 21.38 -6.07 -7.45
C GLN A 285 20.43 -5.42 -6.42
N LYS A 286 20.79 -5.54 -5.13
CA LYS A 286 20.09 -4.81 -4.08
C LYS A 286 20.24 -3.31 -4.30
N MET A 287 19.14 -2.56 -4.13
CA MET A 287 19.16 -1.11 -4.25
C MET A 287 19.99 -0.47 -3.14
N ALA A 288 20.97 0.36 -3.51
CA ALA A 288 21.79 1.10 -2.56
C ALA A 288 22.22 2.44 -3.16
N LYS A 289 22.24 3.50 -2.32
CA LYS A 289 22.72 4.84 -2.76
C LYS A 289 24.17 4.80 -3.26
N SER A 290 25.01 3.99 -2.62
CA SER A 290 26.43 3.82 -2.99
C SER A 290 26.64 3.16 -4.35
N LEU A 291 25.65 2.43 -4.86
CA LEU A 291 25.70 1.77 -6.17
C LEU A 291 25.09 2.64 -7.29
N GLY A 292 24.54 3.82 -6.96
CA GLY A 292 23.89 4.68 -7.95
C GLY A 292 22.60 4.10 -8.56
N ASN A 293 22.07 3.01 -7.97
CA ASN A 293 20.88 2.31 -8.43
C ASN A 293 19.65 2.54 -7.52
N PHE A 294 19.66 3.65 -6.78
CA PHE A 294 18.60 4.06 -5.88
C PHE A 294 17.63 5.01 -6.62
N TYR A 295 16.42 4.57 -6.90
CA TYR A 295 15.43 5.35 -7.64
C TYR A 295 14.20 5.67 -6.78
N THR A 296 13.75 6.92 -6.88
CA THR A 296 12.48 7.42 -6.34
C THR A 296 11.44 7.52 -7.46
N VAL A 297 10.17 7.77 -7.10
CA VAL A 297 9.11 8.00 -8.11
C VAL A 297 9.47 9.16 -9.03
N PRO A 298 9.90 10.35 -8.55
CA PRO A 298 10.34 11.43 -9.42
C PRO A 298 11.47 11.07 -10.39
N ASP A 299 12.42 10.21 -10.00
CA ASP A 299 13.49 9.79 -10.89
C ASP A 299 12.95 9.01 -12.10
N VAL A 300 11.92 8.19 -11.88
CA VAL A 300 11.25 7.45 -12.95
C VAL A 300 10.45 8.39 -13.85
N LEU A 301 9.72 9.35 -13.25
CA LEU A 301 9.00 10.37 -14.01
C LEU A 301 9.94 11.24 -14.86
N ALA A 302 11.09 11.62 -14.33
CA ALA A 302 12.12 12.39 -15.04
C ALA A 302 12.70 11.64 -16.27
N LYS A 303 12.58 10.31 -16.31
CA LYS A 303 12.93 9.48 -17.48
C LYS A 303 11.80 9.42 -18.54
N GLY A 304 10.71 10.16 -18.34
CA GLY A 304 9.58 10.22 -19.28
C GLY A 304 8.60 9.05 -19.14
N TYR A 305 8.63 8.35 -18.02
CA TYR A 305 7.60 7.36 -17.65
C TYR A 305 6.51 8.00 -16.78
N THR A 306 5.35 7.36 -16.74
CA THR A 306 4.20 7.81 -15.94
C THR A 306 4.09 7.00 -14.65
N GLY A 307 3.36 7.53 -13.65
CA GLY A 307 3.04 6.79 -12.43
C GLY A 307 2.25 5.51 -12.71
N ARG A 308 1.36 5.54 -13.72
CA ARG A 308 0.59 4.36 -14.19
C ARG A 308 1.53 3.25 -14.72
N GLU A 309 2.53 3.61 -15.52
CA GLU A 309 3.52 2.67 -16.03
C GLU A 309 4.37 2.07 -14.90
N LEU A 310 4.78 2.89 -13.95
CA LEU A 310 5.51 2.44 -12.78
C LEU A 310 4.64 1.55 -11.89
N ARG A 311 3.35 1.91 -11.66
CA ARG A 311 2.41 1.04 -10.94
C ARG A 311 2.34 -0.34 -11.58
N TYR A 312 2.13 -0.42 -12.90
CA TYR A 312 2.08 -1.70 -13.62
C TYR A 312 3.39 -2.47 -13.47
N ALA A 313 4.54 -1.83 -13.66
CA ALA A 313 5.85 -2.47 -13.53
C ALA A 313 6.08 -3.07 -12.14
N LEU A 314 5.64 -2.37 -11.08
CA LEU A 314 5.76 -2.85 -9.70
C LEU A 314 4.71 -3.93 -9.36
N LEU A 315 3.54 -3.89 -10.00
CA LEU A 315 2.43 -4.81 -9.74
C LEU A 315 2.59 -6.17 -10.42
N ARG A 316 3.15 -6.23 -11.65
CA ARG A 316 3.07 -7.39 -12.57
C ARG A 316 3.69 -8.70 -12.09
N VAL A 317 4.50 -8.65 -11.04
CA VAL A 317 5.19 -9.83 -10.47
C VAL A 317 4.57 -10.20 -9.13
N HIS A 318 4.35 -11.50 -8.91
CA HIS A 318 3.81 -12.01 -7.65
C HIS A 318 4.57 -11.44 -6.43
N TYR A 319 3.84 -11.00 -5.38
CA TYR A 319 4.44 -10.27 -4.26
C TYR A 319 5.55 -11.04 -3.52
N ARG A 320 5.47 -12.37 -3.46
CA ARG A 320 6.50 -13.22 -2.83
C ARG A 320 7.72 -13.50 -3.70
N VAL A 321 7.72 -13.07 -4.96
CA VAL A 321 8.84 -13.23 -5.88
C VAL A 321 9.63 -11.92 -5.96
N PRO A 322 10.96 -11.93 -5.83
CA PRO A 322 11.76 -10.73 -6.02
C PRO A 322 11.50 -10.10 -7.39
N LEU A 323 11.25 -8.80 -7.40
CA LEU A 323 11.05 -8.03 -8.62
C LEU A 323 12.38 -7.44 -9.07
N ASN A 324 12.85 -7.77 -10.27
CA ASN A 324 13.98 -7.11 -10.88
C ASN A 324 13.50 -5.90 -11.71
N PHE A 325 13.74 -4.72 -11.20
CA PHE A 325 13.44 -3.47 -11.91
C PHE A 325 14.54 -3.19 -12.92
N THR A 326 14.15 -2.94 -14.15
CA THR A 326 15.02 -2.53 -15.26
C THR A 326 14.33 -1.46 -16.09
N TRP A 327 15.08 -0.65 -16.82
CA TRP A 327 14.49 0.34 -17.73
C TRP A 327 13.81 -0.31 -18.94
N ASP A 328 14.33 -1.45 -19.41
CA ASP A 328 13.65 -2.27 -20.45
C ASP A 328 12.29 -2.77 -19.93
N GLY A 329 12.22 -3.20 -18.66
CA GLY A 329 10.98 -3.59 -18.01
C GLY A 329 9.95 -2.45 -17.89
N MET A 330 10.40 -1.20 -17.82
CA MET A 330 9.52 -0.03 -17.90
C MET A 330 8.99 0.16 -19.34
N GLY A 331 9.81 -0.08 -20.36
CA GLY A 331 9.38 -0.12 -21.76
C GLY A 331 8.29 -1.16 -22.00
N GLU A 332 8.50 -2.39 -21.52
CA GLU A 332 7.51 -3.48 -21.58
C GLU A 332 6.20 -3.12 -20.85
N ALA A 333 6.28 -2.39 -19.73
CA ALA A 333 5.10 -1.90 -19.00
C ALA A 333 4.29 -0.92 -19.85
N ARG A 334 4.96 0.02 -20.52
CA ARG A 334 4.34 0.97 -21.47
C ARG A 334 3.64 0.26 -22.61
N GLU A 335 4.31 -0.71 -23.26
CA GLU A 335 3.71 -1.49 -24.34
C GLU A 335 2.52 -2.32 -23.88
N SER A 336 2.58 -2.91 -22.67
CA SER A 336 1.49 -3.69 -22.11
C SER A 336 0.26 -2.82 -21.85
N LEU A 337 0.46 -1.63 -21.29
CA LEU A 337 -0.61 -0.66 -21.06
C LEU A 337 -1.20 -0.12 -22.38
N GLY A 338 -0.35 0.13 -23.38
CA GLY A 338 -0.80 0.50 -24.72
C GLY A 338 -1.73 -0.53 -25.36
N ARG A 339 -1.42 -1.83 -25.18
CA ARG A 339 -2.30 -2.92 -25.65
C ARG A 339 -3.65 -2.95 -24.93
N ILE A 340 -3.68 -2.65 -23.64
CA ILE A 340 -4.93 -2.53 -22.88
C ILE A 340 -5.75 -1.35 -23.40
N ASP A 341 -5.12 -0.20 -23.61
CA ASP A 341 -5.79 1.02 -24.06
C ASP A 341 -6.38 0.86 -25.48
N GLU A 342 -5.61 0.26 -26.41
CA GLU A 342 -6.07 -0.06 -27.75
C GLU A 342 -7.27 -1.00 -27.74
N TRP A 343 -7.16 -2.10 -26.95
CA TRP A 343 -8.25 -3.05 -26.80
C TRP A 343 -9.54 -2.40 -26.28
N LEU A 344 -9.43 -1.55 -25.26
CA LEU A 344 -10.57 -0.82 -24.71
C LEU A 344 -11.18 0.16 -25.72
N GLY A 345 -10.35 0.86 -26.49
CA GLY A 345 -10.81 1.72 -27.57
C GLY A 345 -11.64 0.95 -28.59
N ARG A 346 -11.12 -0.18 -29.07
CA ARG A 346 -11.80 -1.07 -30.03
C ARG A 346 -13.11 -1.63 -29.47
N LEU A 347 -13.14 -2.06 -28.21
CA LEU A 347 -14.37 -2.56 -27.59
C LEU A 347 -15.44 -1.47 -27.49
N ARG A 348 -15.07 -0.23 -27.14
CA ARG A 348 -16.00 0.89 -27.07
C ARG A 348 -16.58 1.21 -28.45
N GLU A 349 -15.75 1.23 -29.49
CA GLU A 349 -16.20 1.42 -30.87
C GLU A 349 -17.20 0.33 -31.31
N VAL A 350 -16.96 -0.93 -30.95
CA VAL A 350 -17.92 -2.02 -31.25
C VAL A 350 -19.20 -1.88 -30.45
N ALA A 351 -19.11 -1.51 -29.16
CA ALA A 351 -20.27 -1.36 -28.27
C ALA A 351 -21.20 -0.19 -28.68
N GLU A 352 -20.65 0.84 -29.35
CA GLU A 352 -21.38 2.01 -29.84
C GLU A 352 -22.07 1.77 -31.21
N LYS A 353 -21.61 0.77 -31.98
CA LYS A 353 -22.20 0.45 -33.27
C LYS A 353 -23.55 -0.27 -33.05
N GLU A 354 -24.67 0.48 -33.11
CA GLU A 354 -25.99 -0.13 -33.17
C GLU A 354 -26.16 -0.87 -34.51
N ASN A 355 -26.34 -2.20 -34.43
CA ASN A 355 -26.71 -2.98 -35.61
C ASN A 355 -28.07 -3.68 -35.35
N PRO A 356 -29.19 -3.07 -35.75
CA PRO A 356 -30.53 -3.61 -35.47
C PRO A 356 -30.89 -4.90 -36.22
N GLN A 357 -30.03 -5.40 -37.11
CA GLN A 357 -30.37 -6.49 -38.04
C GLN A 357 -29.61 -7.81 -37.85
N ARG A 358 -28.74 -7.91 -36.83
CA ARG A 358 -28.00 -9.15 -36.59
C ARG A 358 -28.60 -9.92 -35.41
N PRO A 359 -29.02 -11.19 -35.61
CA PRO A 359 -29.45 -12.03 -34.49
C PRO A 359 -28.27 -12.13 -33.50
N THR A 360 -28.56 -11.91 -32.22
CA THR A 360 -27.62 -12.17 -31.14
C THR A 360 -27.06 -13.59 -31.32
N SER A 361 -25.80 -13.69 -31.74
CA SER A 361 -25.13 -14.99 -31.73
C SER A 361 -25.07 -15.47 -30.28
N ASN A 362 -25.48 -16.71 -30.03
CA ASN A 362 -25.42 -17.38 -28.72
C ASN A 362 -23.98 -17.61 -28.21
N ALA A 363 -23.02 -16.83 -28.67
CA ALA A 363 -21.65 -16.85 -28.19
C ALA A 363 -21.49 -15.93 -26.95
N GLN A 364 -22.40 -16.08 -25.98
CA GLN A 364 -22.07 -15.76 -24.60
C GLN A 364 -21.06 -16.82 -24.13
N ARG A 365 -19.80 -16.73 -24.57
CA ARG A 365 -18.72 -17.28 -23.76
C ARG A 365 -18.83 -16.58 -22.40
N SER A 366 -19.22 -17.31 -21.39
CA SER A 366 -19.21 -16.82 -20.03
C SER A 366 -17.80 -16.33 -19.74
N ILE A 367 -17.66 -15.02 -19.47
CA ILE A 367 -16.40 -14.45 -18.97
C ILE A 367 -16.06 -15.28 -17.74
N GLN A 368 -14.96 -16.04 -17.82
CA GLN A 368 -14.58 -16.95 -16.75
C GLN A 368 -14.05 -16.12 -15.55
N PRO A 369 -14.26 -16.55 -14.32
CA PRO A 369 -13.76 -15.88 -13.13
C PRO A 369 -12.26 -16.09 -12.92
N ASP A 370 -11.52 -16.49 -13.97
CA ASP A 370 -10.13 -16.92 -13.87
C ASP A 370 -9.19 -15.83 -13.37
N PHE A 371 -9.46 -14.56 -13.71
CA PHE A 371 -8.73 -13.42 -13.17
C PHE A 371 -8.90 -13.33 -11.63
N GLU A 372 -10.14 -13.41 -11.15
CA GLU A 372 -10.44 -13.33 -9.72
C GLU A 372 -9.96 -14.58 -8.99
N ASN A 373 -10.13 -15.77 -9.58
CA ASN A 373 -9.63 -17.03 -9.03
C ASN A 373 -8.10 -17.03 -8.89
N ALA A 374 -7.38 -16.40 -9.84
CA ALA A 374 -5.94 -16.26 -9.72
C ALA A 374 -5.55 -15.35 -8.53
N LEU A 375 -6.30 -14.28 -8.28
CA LEU A 375 -6.06 -13.44 -7.11
C LEU A 375 -6.52 -14.10 -5.80
N ASP A 376 -7.50 -15.00 -5.85
CA ASP A 376 -7.91 -15.81 -4.70
C ASP A 376 -6.82 -16.81 -4.28
N ASP A 377 -5.92 -17.16 -5.18
CA ASP A 377 -4.77 -18.01 -4.92
C ASP A 377 -3.53 -17.18 -4.61
N ASP A 378 -3.47 -16.66 -3.39
CA ASP A 378 -2.34 -15.92 -2.85
C ASP A 378 -1.98 -14.66 -3.65
N LEU A 379 -2.99 -13.93 -4.11
CA LEU A 379 -2.82 -12.71 -4.92
C LEU A 379 -1.94 -12.93 -6.17
N ASN A 380 -2.11 -14.05 -6.87
CA ASN A 380 -1.31 -14.39 -8.05
C ASN A 380 -1.60 -13.45 -9.22
N ILE A 381 -1.14 -12.22 -9.09
CA ILE A 381 -1.32 -11.16 -10.10
C ILE A 381 -0.69 -11.53 -11.44
N SER A 382 0.39 -12.32 -11.44
CA SER A 382 1.03 -12.74 -12.70
C SER A 382 0.10 -13.64 -13.50
N ALA A 383 -0.59 -14.59 -12.87
CA ALA A 383 -1.61 -15.42 -13.51
C ALA A 383 -2.83 -14.58 -13.92
N ALA A 384 -3.30 -13.68 -13.04
CA ALA A 384 -4.44 -12.79 -13.35
C ALA A 384 -4.17 -11.93 -14.59
N LEU A 385 -2.99 -11.32 -14.71
CA LEU A 385 -2.58 -10.59 -15.91
C LEU A 385 -2.44 -11.51 -17.14
N GLY A 386 -2.01 -12.76 -16.96
CA GLY A 386 -2.01 -13.78 -18.01
C GLY A 386 -3.40 -13.95 -18.62
N PHE A 387 -4.43 -14.16 -17.79
CA PHE A 387 -5.84 -14.26 -18.22
C PHE A 387 -6.35 -12.97 -18.89
N LEU A 388 -5.98 -11.79 -18.36
CA LEU A 388 -6.32 -10.53 -19.00
C LEU A 388 -5.76 -10.46 -20.43
N PHE A 389 -4.47 -10.72 -20.63
CA PHE A 389 -3.88 -10.64 -21.97
C PHE A 389 -4.33 -11.76 -22.92
N GLU A 390 -4.72 -12.91 -22.41
CA GLU A 390 -5.38 -13.96 -23.21
C GLU A 390 -6.75 -13.49 -23.67
N SER A 391 -7.56 -12.91 -22.78
CA SER A 391 -8.87 -12.32 -23.11
C SER A 391 -8.74 -11.21 -24.14
N ILE A 392 -7.73 -10.36 -24.04
CA ILE A 392 -7.43 -9.31 -25.04
C ILE A 392 -7.14 -9.93 -26.41
N ARG A 393 -6.33 -10.99 -26.49
CA ARG A 393 -6.02 -11.67 -27.76
C ARG A 393 -7.25 -12.30 -28.39
N GLU A 394 -8.05 -13.01 -27.59
CA GLU A 394 -9.26 -13.70 -28.07
C GLU A 394 -10.30 -12.71 -28.58
N THR A 395 -10.58 -11.65 -27.84
CA THR A 395 -11.57 -10.65 -28.20
C THR A 395 -11.11 -9.80 -29.39
N ASN A 396 -9.82 -9.45 -29.48
CA ASN A 396 -9.26 -8.80 -30.67
C ASN A 396 -9.46 -9.66 -31.92
N ARG A 397 -9.16 -10.96 -31.85
CA ARG A 397 -9.43 -11.89 -32.97
C ARG A 397 -10.90 -11.91 -33.36
N ALA A 398 -11.81 -11.96 -32.36
CA ALA A 398 -13.25 -11.94 -32.62
C ALA A 398 -13.71 -10.63 -33.28
N MET A 399 -13.10 -9.49 -32.89
CA MET A 399 -13.35 -8.20 -33.55
C MET A 399 -12.84 -8.19 -35.00
N ASP A 400 -11.62 -8.67 -35.25
CA ASP A 400 -11.02 -8.75 -36.60
C ASP A 400 -11.85 -9.64 -37.54
N GLU A 401 -12.41 -10.73 -37.01
CA GLU A 401 -13.28 -11.65 -37.76
C GLU A 401 -14.75 -11.16 -37.81
N ASN A 402 -15.08 -9.96 -37.33
CA ASN A 402 -16.43 -9.43 -37.21
C ASN A 402 -17.42 -10.36 -36.48
N LYS A 403 -16.91 -11.12 -35.51
CA LYS A 403 -17.72 -12.03 -34.67
C LYS A 403 -18.18 -11.44 -33.35
N LEU A 404 -17.66 -10.28 -32.96
CA LEU A 404 -18.06 -9.53 -31.77
C LEU A 404 -19.00 -8.40 -32.16
N ASP A 405 -20.22 -8.41 -31.64
CA ASP A 405 -21.22 -7.36 -31.81
C ASP A 405 -21.31 -6.46 -30.54
N ALA A 406 -22.13 -5.41 -30.60
CA ALA A 406 -22.31 -4.47 -29.49
C ALA A 406 -22.83 -5.17 -28.21
N ALA A 407 -23.74 -6.16 -28.36
CA ALA A 407 -24.28 -6.91 -27.23
C ALA A 407 -23.21 -7.78 -26.55
N SER A 408 -22.28 -8.31 -27.34
CA SER A 408 -21.16 -9.15 -26.86
C SER A 408 -19.98 -8.33 -26.34
N ALA A 409 -19.79 -7.07 -26.80
CA ALA A 409 -18.72 -6.18 -26.35
C ALA A 409 -18.97 -5.58 -24.95
N LYS A 410 -20.25 -5.24 -24.63
CA LYS A 410 -20.62 -4.64 -23.33
C LYS A 410 -20.21 -5.48 -22.11
N PRO A 411 -20.42 -6.82 -22.04
CA PRO A 411 -19.96 -7.65 -20.94
C PRO A 411 -18.44 -7.57 -20.71
N TRP A 412 -17.62 -7.43 -21.78
CA TRP A 412 -16.17 -7.26 -21.65
C TRP A 412 -15.78 -5.91 -21.06
N LEU A 413 -16.50 -4.84 -21.41
CA LEU A 413 -16.30 -3.52 -20.79
C LEU A 413 -16.71 -3.53 -19.30
N ASP A 414 -17.81 -4.23 -18.97
CA ASP A 414 -18.24 -4.37 -17.57
C ASP A 414 -17.27 -5.24 -16.77
N TRP A 415 -16.74 -6.31 -17.36
CA TRP A 415 -15.67 -7.10 -16.76
C TRP A 415 -14.41 -6.28 -16.52
N TRP A 416 -13.97 -5.49 -17.53
CA TRP A 416 -12.84 -4.59 -17.34
C TRP A 416 -13.06 -3.61 -16.19
N LYS A 417 -14.20 -2.93 -16.14
CA LYS A 417 -14.54 -2.02 -15.03
C LYS A 417 -14.39 -2.73 -13.68
N ARG A 418 -14.86 -3.97 -13.59
CA ARG A 418 -14.79 -4.77 -12.38
C ARG A 418 -13.35 -5.10 -11.98
N ILE A 419 -12.54 -5.65 -12.87
CA ILE A 419 -11.14 -6.00 -12.54
C ILE A 419 -10.27 -4.76 -12.36
N ASN A 420 -10.60 -3.66 -13.03
CA ASN A 420 -9.86 -2.41 -12.90
C ASN A 420 -10.09 -1.71 -11.53
N THR A 421 -11.10 -2.09 -10.76
CA THR A 421 -11.21 -1.66 -9.35
C THR A 421 -10.02 -2.15 -8.53
N VAL A 422 -9.42 -3.28 -8.93
CA VAL A 422 -8.23 -3.86 -8.30
C VAL A 422 -6.94 -3.36 -8.97
N LEU A 423 -6.88 -3.34 -10.29
CA LEU A 423 -5.68 -2.98 -11.03
C LEU A 423 -5.37 -1.49 -11.00
N ASP A 424 -6.41 -0.66 -11.17
CA ASP A 424 -6.34 0.80 -11.33
C ASP A 424 -5.37 1.22 -12.45
N LEU A 425 -5.55 0.59 -13.63
CA LEU A 425 -4.68 0.73 -14.79
C LEU A 425 -5.37 1.38 -15.99
N GLU A 426 -6.59 1.87 -15.86
CA GLU A 426 -7.25 2.58 -16.96
C GLU A 426 -6.52 3.91 -17.25
N ALA A 427 -6.32 4.20 -18.53
CA ALA A 427 -5.80 5.50 -18.93
C ALA A 427 -6.72 6.60 -18.41
N GLU A 428 -6.14 7.69 -17.89
CA GLU A 428 -6.93 8.91 -17.71
C GLU A 428 -7.44 9.30 -19.09
N VAL A 429 -8.75 9.35 -19.25
CA VAL A 429 -9.32 9.92 -20.46
C VAL A 429 -8.82 11.37 -20.47
N GLU A 430 -8.03 11.76 -21.47
CA GLU A 430 -7.81 13.16 -21.75
C GLU A 430 -9.20 13.74 -21.99
N ILE A 431 -9.77 14.32 -20.95
CA ILE A 431 -11.04 15.01 -21.08
C ILE A 431 -10.68 16.21 -21.97
N MET A 432 -11.08 16.14 -23.25
CA MET A 432 -10.98 17.33 -24.12
C MET A 432 -11.69 18.44 -23.39
N ILE A 433 -10.91 19.33 -22.78
CA ILE A 433 -11.44 20.47 -22.07
C ILE A 433 -11.99 21.42 -23.16
N PRO A 434 -13.33 21.71 -23.21
CA PRO A 434 -13.87 22.65 -24.16
C PRO A 434 -13.14 23.98 -24.06
N THR A 435 -12.91 24.65 -25.19
CA THR A 435 -12.20 25.91 -25.25
C THR A 435 -12.78 26.94 -24.26
N GLU A 436 -14.10 26.96 -24.11
CA GLU A 436 -14.82 27.79 -23.15
C GLU A 436 -14.41 27.52 -21.71
N VAL A 437 -14.31 26.25 -21.31
CA VAL A 437 -13.89 25.84 -19.95
C VAL A 437 -12.44 26.20 -19.71
N ALA A 438 -11.57 25.98 -20.69
CA ALA A 438 -10.17 26.37 -20.62
C ALA A 438 -9.99 27.89 -20.45
N GLN A 439 -10.81 28.70 -21.15
CA GLN A 439 -10.81 30.14 -20.99
C GLN A 439 -11.27 30.58 -19.59
N LEU A 440 -12.39 30.06 -19.11
CA LEU A 440 -12.88 30.34 -17.74
C LEU A 440 -11.85 29.97 -16.67
N ALA A 441 -11.14 28.84 -16.83
CA ALA A 441 -10.09 28.43 -15.92
C ALA A 441 -8.90 29.41 -15.94
N GLN A 442 -8.50 29.86 -17.12
CA GLN A 442 -7.42 30.85 -17.29
C GLN A 442 -7.78 32.21 -16.70
N GLU A 443 -9.02 32.69 -16.94
CA GLU A 443 -9.52 33.93 -16.36
C GLU A 443 -9.59 33.87 -14.85
N ARG A 444 -10.03 32.71 -14.28
CA ARG A 444 -10.02 32.46 -12.83
C ARG A 444 -8.61 32.50 -12.24
N GLU A 445 -7.65 31.93 -12.94
CA GLU A 445 -6.25 31.96 -12.50
C GLU A 445 -5.68 33.38 -12.48
N ASN A 446 -6.03 34.17 -13.48
CA ASN A 446 -5.65 35.58 -13.53
C ASN A 446 -6.30 36.38 -12.39
N ALA A 447 -7.61 36.18 -12.15
CA ALA A 447 -8.32 36.82 -11.02
C ALA A 447 -7.68 36.49 -9.69
N ARG A 448 -7.21 35.24 -9.48
CA ARG A 448 -6.50 34.82 -8.27
C ARG A 448 -5.15 35.53 -8.14
N ARG A 449 -4.37 35.65 -9.19
CA ARG A 449 -3.09 36.38 -9.18
C ARG A 449 -3.28 37.86 -8.81
N GLU A 450 -4.39 38.45 -9.27
CA GLU A 450 -4.79 39.84 -8.97
C GLU A 450 -5.48 39.96 -7.58
N LYS A 451 -5.64 38.86 -6.85
CA LYS A 451 -6.36 38.76 -5.55
C LYS A 451 -7.83 39.21 -5.65
N ASN A 452 -8.44 39.13 -6.83
CA ASN A 452 -9.84 39.35 -7.04
C ASN A 452 -10.63 38.05 -6.76
N TRP A 453 -10.84 37.78 -5.46
CA TRP A 453 -11.48 36.56 -5.00
C TRP A 453 -12.94 36.44 -5.43
N LYS A 454 -13.65 37.59 -5.54
CA LYS A 454 -15.04 37.59 -5.96
C LYS A 454 -15.17 37.10 -7.42
N LEU A 455 -14.39 37.62 -8.34
CA LEU A 455 -14.38 37.13 -9.72
C LEU A 455 -13.91 35.67 -9.83
N SER A 456 -12.94 35.27 -9.03
CA SER A 456 -12.47 33.87 -9.00
C SER A 456 -13.58 32.89 -8.59
N ASP A 457 -14.44 33.26 -7.63
CA ASP A 457 -15.57 32.42 -7.21
C ASP A 457 -16.70 32.42 -8.24
N GLU A 458 -17.01 33.56 -8.83
CA GLU A 458 -17.99 33.68 -9.94
C GLU A 458 -17.60 32.78 -11.13
N LEU A 459 -16.34 32.77 -11.53
CA LEU A 459 -15.83 31.93 -12.62
C LEU A 459 -15.85 30.44 -12.26
N ARG A 460 -15.61 30.09 -10.97
CA ARG A 460 -15.76 28.72 -10.49
C ARG A 460 -17.21 28.25 -10.54
N GLU A 461 -18.17 29.12 -10.23
CA GLU A 461 -19.60 28.80 -10.32
C GLU A 461 -20.03 28.64 -11.79
N GLN A 462 -19.54 29.46 -12.70
CA GLN A 462 -19.80 29.34 -14.15
C GLN A 462 -19.30 27.99 -14.69
N MET A 463 -18.07 27.60 -14.35
CA MET A 463 -17.55 26.26 -14.69
C MET A 463 -18.41 25.15 -14.08
N SER A 464 -18.84 25.29 -12.83
CA SER A 464 -19.71 24.32 -12.16
C SER A 464 -21.08 24.19 -12.86
N ALA A 465 -21.65 25.28 -13.33
CA ALA A 465 -22.93 25.31 -14.04
C ALA A 465 -22.89 24.55 -15.38
N ILE A 466 -21.74 24.52 -16.03
CA ILE A 466 -21.52 23.78 -17.28
C ILE A 466 -20.91 22.38 -17.02
N GLY A 467 -21.00 21.91 -15.79
CA GLY A 467 -20.63 20.54 -15.41
C GLY A 467 -19.14 20.31 -15.16
N TRP A 468 -18.36 21.35 -14.89
CA TRP A 468 -16.93 21.24 -14.61
C TRP A 468 -16.57 21.70 -13.20
N GLN A 469 -15.63 20.99 -12.59
CA GLN A 469 -15.03 21.36 -11.31
C GLN A 469 -13.57 21.71 -11.49
N VAL A 470 -13.11 22.76 -10.79
CA VAL A 470 -11.72 23.15 -10.73
C VAL A 470 -11.16 22.89 -9.34
N ARG A 471 -10.04 22.18 -9.27
CA ARG A 471 -9.25 21.97 -8.05
C ARG A 471 -7.89 22.61 -8.23
N ASP A 472 -7.50 23.47 -7.31
CA ASP A 472 -6.19 24.10 -7.33
C ASP A 472 -5.12 23.08 -6.91
N THR A 473 -4.07 22.95 -7.73
CA THR A 473 -2.89 22.12 -7.43
C THR A 473 -1.62 22.96 -7.56
N LYS A 474 -0.48 22.45 -7.12
CA LYS A 474 0.81 23.14 -7.25
C LYS A 474 1.22 23.36 -8.72
N ASP A 475 0.75 22.50 -9.62
CA ASP A 475 1.07 22.51 -11.04
C ASP A 475 0.03 23.30 -11.86
N GLY A 476 -0.91 23.98 -11.18
CA GLY A 476 -1.99 24.74 -11.77
C GLY A 476 -3.38 24.14 -11.50
N PRO A 477 -4.45 24.77 -12.06
CA PRO A 477 -5.81 24.29 -11.86
C PRO A 477 -6.05 22.96 -12.58
N LYS A 478 -6.44 21.91 -11.84
CA LYS A 478 -6.89 20.62 -12.40
C LYS A 478 -8.40 20.71 -12.66
N LEU A 479 -8.81 20.49 -13.91
CA LEU A 479 -10.21 20.52 -14.34
C LEU A 479 -10.76 19.09 -14.40
N THR A 480 -11.93 18.85 -13.84
CA THR A 480 -12.62 17.57 -13.86
C THR A 480 -14.08 17.75 -14.21
N ARG A 481 -14.67 16.80 -14.95
CA ARG A 481 -16.10 16.81 -15.26
C ARG A 481 -16.87 16.33 -14.03
N ARG A 482 -17.95 17.03 -13.67
CA ARG A 482 -18.82 16.63 -12.57
C ARG A 482 -19.52 15.32 -12.96
N ALA A 483 -19.47 14.29 -12.10
CA ALA A 483 -20.27 13.10 -12.31
C ALA A 483 -21.75 13.51 -12.28
N ASN A 484 -22.50 13.16 -13.32
CA ASN A 484 -23.95 13.32 -13.30
C ASN A 484 -24.49 12.46 -12.14
N SER A 485 -24.95 13.13 -11.08
CA SER A 485 -25.81 12.51 -10.08
C SER A 485 -27.16 12.30 -10.75
N GLY A 486 -27.33 11.12 -11.38
CA GLY A 486 -28.63 10.62 -11.82
C GLY A 486 -29.37 9.97 -10.65
#